data_f000fc274c291f47dcbd0a2fc8ffb126
#
_entry.id   f000fc274c291f47dcbd0a2fc8ffb126
#
_cell.length_a   1.000
_cell.length_b   1.000
_cell.length_c   1.000
_cell.angle_alpha   90.00
_cell.angle_beta   90.00
_cell.angle_gamma   90.00
#
_symmetry.space_group_name_H-M   'P 1'
#
loop_
_entity.id
_entity.type
_entity.pdbx_description
1 polymer ?
#
loop_
_entity_poly.entity_id
_entity_poly.type
_entity_poly.pdbx_seq_one_letter_code
_entity_poly.pdbx_strand_id
1 'polypeptide(L)'
;DRDGEIDPNFKDVVLKFNPSGGLKFLAEYAMGFKPRYHYKDVEPPKSWRPVELGYAPTALALSSRKENWAIYDTDKKTGKRVLKGYSWPAVIQKFIDHWATNKQARDYARDDVVYTRALDKHFGYPEPGDDDSILACMVPVVRWRGFKIDVPGIRQLLAKAQNVVARSPVNVNKPVEVRAYLGECMDEMEKVTIEETTKKAKLEAVSKWHLTEDEECSKCLGEDPNCRRCGGTGMLSSAGDITDRCGNHPAAARAREILDVKTAVKEIELYSKLLLAGKFHASFNVVGTLSSRMSGGDGLNAQGIKKTKEVRRMFPLAWGSYELCGGDFDSFEVTLADAVYNDQTLRVDLLSGKKIHALFAMALFPGKTYEEVIASDGTSFDMYSKGKTAVFRMIYGGGWEGMADALGIPEEAARGAFENFGQRYKGVEKARGKTFDSFCSMRQPAGVGSAVIWHEPAEFIESFLKFRRYFTLENTITKTLFDLARKVPAEWRKTDIKVMRRPGRIQTAGGAVSSALYGAAFGIQAANMRAAANHEIQSPGGQITKALQRRIWDLQPAGVHDLRVSPMNIHDEIMCVTHPNWVKQVTEQVRETVEFFRPLVPLIGMSWFESMANWAEKKAGAEKVKIRCPEMMEF
;
A
#
# COMPACT_ATOMS: atom_id res chain seq x y z
N ASP A 1 30.17 1.19 -6.49
CA ASP A 1 31.38 2.03 -6.44
C ASP A 1 31.42 2.78 -5.10
N ARG A 2 32.57 2.82 -4.42
CA ARG A 2 32.69 3.40 -3.06
C ARG A 2 32.43 4.91 -3.00
N ASP A 3 32.45 5.58 -4.14
CA ASP A 3 32.33 7.04 -4.25
C ASP A 3 30.98 7.50 -4.83
N GLY A 4 30.04 6.59 -5.04
CA GLY A 4 28.67 6.92 -5.48
C GLY A 4 28.55 7.33 -6.96
N GLU A 5 29.63 7.29 -7.73
CA GLU A 5 29.57 7.46 -9.19
C GLU A 5 29.23 6.12 -9.86
N ILE A 6 28.08 6.08 -10.53
CA ILE A 6 27.70 4.94 -11.36
C ILE A 6 28.62 4.97 -12.59
N ASP A 7 29.41 3.90 -12.79
CA ASP A 7 30.19 3.69 -14.02
C ASP A 7 29.31 3.99 -15.25
N PRO A 8 29.69 4.94 -16.12
CA PRO A 8 28.94 5.29 -17.32
C PRO A 8 28.58 4.07 -18.18
N ASN A 9 29.44 3.04 -18.22
CA ASN A 9 29.19 1.78 -18.92
C ASN A 9 28.10 0.93 -18.22
N PHE A 10 27.97 1.04 -16.91
CA PHE A 10 26.92 0.38 -16.13
C PHE A 10 25.55 1.01 -16.39
N LYS A 11 25.49 2.32 -16.62
CA LYS A 11 24.26 3.05 -16.95
C LYS A 11 23.63 2.55 -18.27
N ASP A 12 24.45 2.30 -19.27
CA ASP A 12 23.99 1.74 -20.55
C ASP A 12 23.57 0.28 -20.46
N VAL A 13 24.17 -0.46 -19.55
CA VAL A 13 23.88 -1.86 -19.32
C VAL A 13 22.57 -2.04 -18.54
N VAL A 14 22.36 -1.26 -17.48
CA VAL A 14 21.10 -1.28 -16.67
C VAL A 14 19.89 -0.89 -17.51
N LEU A 15 20.03 0.02 -18.48
CA LEU A 15 18.96 0.41 -19.39
C LEU A 15 18.64 -0.65 -20.46
N LYS A 16 19.55 -1.58 -20.73
CA LYS A 16 19.37 -2.65 -21.74
C LYS A 16 18.92 -3.98 -21.14
N PHE A 17 18.93 -4.14 -19.82
CA PHE A 17 18.71 -5.43 -19.18
C PHE A 17 17.41 -5.48 -18.36
N ASN A 18 16.64 -6.55 -18.63
CA ASN A 18 15.52 -6.95 -17.79
C ASN A 18 16.07 -7.55 -16.47
N PRO A 19 15.71 -7.03 -15.28
CA PRO A 19 16.22 -7.49 -13.99
C PRO A 19 15.97 -8.97 -13.67
N SER A 20 15.14 -9.68 -14.43
CA SER A 20 14.91 -11.12 -14.29
C SER A 20 16.10 -12.03 -14.67
N GLY A 21 17.19 -11.47 -15.21
CA GLY A 21 18.42 -12.18 -15.54
C GLY A 21 19.60 -11.91 -14.58
N GLY A 22 19.34 -11.29 -13.44
CA GLY A 22 20.34 -10.60 -12.62
C GLY A 22 21.61 -11.38 -12.28
N LEU A 23 21.51 -12.58 -11.69
CA LEU A 23 22.68 -13.31 -11.19
C LEU A 23 23.68 -13.68 -12.29
N LYS A 24 23.23 -14.29 -13.38
CA LYS A 24 24.10 -14.73 -14.46
C LYS A 24 24.70 -13.57 -15.25
N PHE A 25 23.91 -12.52 -15.42
CA PHE A 25 24.41 -11.30 -16.02
C PHE A 25 25.49 -10.64 -15.15
N LEU A 26 25.28 -10.53 -13.85
CA LEU A 26 26.28 -9.99 -12.92
C LEU A 26 27.55 -10.84 -12.91
N ALA A 27 27.42 -12.17 -12.95
CA ALA A 27 28.55 -13.07 -13.01
C ALA A 27 29.33 -12.95 -14.33
N GLU A 28 28.64 -12.77 -15.47
CA GLU A 28 29.27 -12.53 -16.76
C GLU A 28 29.95 -11.16 -16.82
N TYR A 29 29.24 -10.10 -16.39
CA TYR A 29 29.73 -8.73 -16.41
C TYR A 29 30.92 -8.50 -15.46
N ALA A 30 30.79 -8.93 -14.19
CA ALA A 30 31.79 -8.67 -13.18
C ALA A 30 32.98 -9.62 -13.23
N MET A 31 32.80 -10.86 -13.69
CA MET A 31 33.80 -11.92 -13.62
C MET A 31 34.10 -12.61 -14.96
N GLY A 32 33.42 -12.24 -16.05
CA GLY A 32 33.58 -12.85 -17.36
C GLY A 32 33.07 -14.29 -17.45
N PHE A 33 32.22 -14.76 -16.53
CA PHE A 33 31.68 -16.12 -16.59
C PHE A 33 30.64 -16.25 -17.70
N LYS A 34 30.80 -17.24 -18.55
CA LYS A 34 29.78 -17.59 -19.56
C LYS A 34 28.84 -18.64 -18.97
N PRO A 35 27.54 -18.32 -18.75
CA PRO A 35 26.59 -19.30 -18.26
C PRO A 35 26.44 -20.46 -19.21
N ARG A 36 26.52 -21.69 -18.71
CA ARG A 36 26.29 -22.91 -19.51
C ARG A 36 24.83 -23.08 -19.92
N TYR A 37 23.94 -22.69 -19.02
CA TYR A 37 22.50 -22.81 -19.22
C TYR A 37 21.80 -21.53 -18.77
N HIS A 38 20.76 -21.15 -19.49
CA HIS A 38 19.80 -20.13 -19.07
C HIS A 38 18.54 -20.80 -18.49
N TYR A 39 17.74 -20.06 -17.73
CA TYR A 39 16.50 -20.60 -17.14
C TYR A 39 15.58 -21.22 -18.18
N LYS A 40 15.45 -20.60 -19.37
CA LYS A 40 14.65 -21.12 -20.50
C LYS A 40 15.08 -22.53 -20.97
N ASP A 41 16.34 -22.92 -20.75
CA ASP A 41 16.88 -24.22 -21.19
C ASP A 41 16.51 -25.34 -20.20
N VAL A 42 16.12 -24.95 -18.98
CA VAL A 42 15.78 -25.84 -17.87
C VAL A 42 14.37 -25.61 -17.32
N GLU A 43 13.65 -24.65 -17.88
CA GLU A 43 12.28 -24.31 -17.46
C GLU A 43 11.36 -25.54 -17.59
N PRO A 44 10.60 -25.87 -16.53
CA PRO A 44 9.60 -26.90 -16.61
C PRO A 44 8.57 -26.60 -17.71
N PRO A 45 8.01 -27.62 -18.39
CA PRO A 45 7.02 -27.40 -19.44
C PRO A 45 5.88 -26.50 -19.02
N LYS A 46 5.54 -25.51 -19.82
CA LYS A 46 4.42 -24.57 -19.55
C LYS A 46 3.07 -25.28 -19.38
N SER A 47 2.93 -26.48 -19.93
CA SER A 47 1.77 -27.35 -19.77
C SER A 47 1.57 -27.83 -18.31
N TRP A 48 2.57 -27.71 -17.45
CA TRP A 48 2.49 -28.07 -16.03
C TRP A 48 1.90 -26.95 -15.16
N ARG A 49 1.36 -25.91 -15.74
CA ARG A 49 0.71 -24.86 -14.95
C ARG A 49 -0.40 -25.45 -14.10
N PRO A 50 -0.50 -25.09 -12.82
CA PRO A 50 -1.62 -25.49 -11.99
C PRO A 50 -2.91 -24.94 -12.60
N VAL A 51 -3.94 -25.75 -12.64
CA VAL A 51 -5.28 -25.27 -12.95
C VAL A 51 -5.71 -24.38 -11.82
N GLU A 52 -6.03 -23.12 -12.10
CA GLU A 52 -6.79 -22.29 -11.17
C GLU A 52 -8.15 -22.94 -11.00
N LEU A 53 -8.25 -23.66 -9.91
CA LEU A 53 -9.45 -24.36 -9.55
C LEU A 53 -10.39 -23.31 -8.98
N GLY A 54 -11.55 -23.11 -9.58
CA GLY A 54 -12.65 -22.38 -8.98
C GLY A 54 -13.01 -22.97 -7.60
N TYR A 55 -13.95 -22.43 -6.88
CA TYR A 55 -14.25 -22.66 -5.47
C TYR A 55 -14.56 -24.11 -5.02
N ALA A 56 -14.75 -25.04 -5.95
CA ALA A 56 -15.04 -26.46 -5.64
C ALA A 56 -13.85 -27.41 -5.39
N PRO A 57 -12.59 -27.03 -5.50
CA PRO A 57 -11.48 -27.97 -5.68
C PRO A 57 -10.62 -28.19 -4.45
N THR A 58 -10.94 -27.64 -3.31
CA THR A 58 -10.24 -27.95 -2.06
C THR A 58 -10.27 -29.45 -1.76
N ALA A 59 -11.35 -30.12 -2.11
CA ALA A 59 -11.48 -31.56 -1.95
C ALA A 59 -10.57 -32.36 -2.89
N LEU A 60 -10.40 -31.91 -4.14
CA LEU A 60 -9.51 -32.53 -5.13
C LEU A 60 -8.04 -32.27 -4.82
N ALA A 61 -7.69 -31.06 -4.39
CA ALA A 61 -6.32 -30.69 -4.01
C ALA A 61 -5.86 -31.36 -2.70
N LEU A 62 -6.80 -31.66 -1.81
CA LEU A 62 -6.54 -32.40 -0.57
C LEU A 62 -6.68 -33.93 -0.75
N SER A 63 -7.10 -34.40 -1.93
CA SER A 63 -7.18 -35.81 -2.23
C SER A 63 -5.79 -36.44 -2.25
N SER A 64 -5.58 -37.47 -1.43
CA SER A 64 -4.36 -38.26 -1.47
C SER A 64 -4.27 -39.21 -2.68
N ARG A 65 -5.33 -39.31 -3.49
CA ARG A 65 -5.39 -40.20 -4.66
C ARG A 65 -4.77 -39.51 -5.87
N LYS A 66 -3.68 -40.10 -6.40
CA LYS A 66 -2.93 -39.58 -7.55
C LYS A 66 -3.79 -39.40 -8.81
N GLU A 67 -4.80 -40.24 -9.03
CA GLU A 67 -5.74 -40.16 -10.17
C GLU A 67 -6.56 -38.86 -10.19
N ASN A 68 -6.69 -38.20 -9.06
CA ASN A 68 -7.39 -36.92 -8.94
C ASN A 68 -6.46 -35.71 -9.20
N TRP A 69 -5.18 -35.94 -9.42
CA TRP A 69 -4.21 -34.85 -9.61
C TRP A 69 -4.24 -34.26 -11.01
N ALA A 70 -4.63 -35.08 -12.02
CA ALA A 70 -4.84 -34.59 -13.38
C ALA A 70 -6.31 -34.15 -13.52
N ILE A 71 -6.52 -32.92 -13.97
CA ILE A 71 -7.84 -32.30 -14.11
C ILE A 71 -8.20 -32.27 -15.58
N TYR A 72 -9.36 -32.81 -15.89
CA TYR A 72 -9.86 -32.91 -17.25
C TYR A 72 -11.12 -32.03 -17.41
N ASP A 73 -11.32 -31.54 -18.60
CA ASP A 73 -12.55 -30.89 -19.07
C ASP A 73 -13.10 -31.63 -20.27
N THR A 74 -14.36 -31.41 -20.60
CA THR A 74 -14.95 -31.96 -21.81
C THR A 74 -14.98 -30.89 -22.90
N ASP A 75 -14.33 -31.13 -24.00
CA ASP A 75 -14.38 -30.24 -25.16
C ASP A 75 -15.82 -30.15 -25.65
N LYS A 76 -16.41 -28.98 -25.61
CA LYS A 76 -17.81 -28.73 -25.97
C LYS A 76 -18.12 -29.01 -27.45
N LYS A 77 -17.11 -29.01 -28.34
CA LYS A 77 -17.29 -29.26 -29.79
C LYS A 77 -17.17 -30.73 -30.14
N THR A 78 -16.28 -31.44 -29.46
CA THR A 78 -15.94 -32.83 -29.82
C THR A 78 -16.46 -33.85 -28.83
N GLY A 79 -16.94 -33.43 -27.66
CA GLY A 79 -17.36 -34.31 -26.55
C GLY A 79 -16.20 -35.09 -25.92
N LYS A 80 -14.96 -34.88 -26.34
CA LYS A 80 -13.80 -35.62 -25.86
C LYS A 80 -13.27 -35.03 -24.55
N ARG A 81 -12.78 -35.92 -23.69
CA ARG A 81 -12.11 -35.55 -22.44
C ARG A 81 -10.72 -35.00 -22.77
N VAL A 82 -10.45 -33.75 -22.43
CA VAL A 82 -9.18 -33.05 -22.67
C VAL A 82 -8.54 -32.68 -21.34
N LEU A 83 -7.23 -32.91 -21.21
CA LEU A 83 -6.48 -32.54 -20.02
C LEU A 83 -6.50 -31.00 -19.88
N LYS A 84 -7.12 -30.49 -18.81
CA LYS A 84 -7.15 -29.06 -18.46
C LYS A 84 -5.86 -28.62 -17.75
N GLY A 85 -5.27 -29.50 -16.98
CA GLY A 85 -4.03 -29.28 -16.24
C GLY A 85 -3.94 -30.19 -15.00
N TYR A 86 -3.17 -29.76 -14.04
CA TYR A 86 -2.88 -30.55 -12.83
C TYR A 86 -3.24 -29.80 -11.56
N SER A 87 -3.57 -30.53 -10.50
CA SER A 87 -3.71 -29.96 -9.16
C SER A 87 -2.36 -29.46 -8.63
N TRP A 88 -2.38 -28.56 -7.64
CA TRP A 88 -1.16 -28.03 -7.03
C TRP A 88 -0.22 -29.13 -6.49
N PRO A 89 -0.67 -30.16 -5.75
CA PRO A 89 0.21 -31.24 -5.30
C PRO A 89 0.92 -31.96 -6.46
N ALA A 90 0.21 -32.22 -7.57
CA ALA A 90 0.79 -32.86 -8.74
C ALA A 90 1.83 -31.96 -9.44
N VAL A 91 1.58 -30.65 -9.51
CA VAL A 91 2.54 -29.70 -10.08
C VAL A 91 3.81 -29.62 -9.23
N ILE A 92 3.67 -29.52 -7.91
CA ILE A 92 4.82 -29.54 -6.99
C ILE A 92 5.62 -30.82 -7.13
N GLN A 93 4.97 -31.98 -7.18
CA GLN A 93 5.66 -33.25 -7.36
C GLN A 93 6.41 -33.30 -8.70
N LYS A 94 5.80 -32.83 -9.80
CA LYS A 94 6.47 -32.76 -11.11
C LYS A 94 7.68 -31.82 -11.09
N PHE A 95 7.62 -30.71 -10.38
CA PHE A 95 8.76 -29.81 -10.21
C PHE A 95 9.87 -30.47 -9.38
N ILE A 96 9.53 -31.15 -8.30
CA ILE A 96 10.50 -31.90 -7.50
C ILE A 96 11.17 -32.95 -8.36
N ASP A 97 10.41 -33.73 -9.11
CA ASP A 97 10.92 -34.78 -9.99
C ASP A 97 11.80 -34.20 -11.10
N HIS A 98 11.39 -33.09 -11.73
CA HIS A 98 12.17 -32.40 -12.76
C HIS A 98 13.54 -31.94 -12.21
N TRP A 99 13.55 -31.24 -11.08
CA TRP A 99 14.80 -30.77 -10.48
C TRP A 99 15.66 -31.90 -9.90
N ALA A 100 15.05 -32.98 -9.46
CA ALA A 100 15.76 -34.14 -8.92
C ALA A 100 16.39 -35.01 -10.03
N THR A 101 15.74 -35.17 -11.17
CA THR A 101 16.14 -36.12 -12.22
C THR A 101 16.79 -35.47 -13.46
N ASN A 102 16.42 -34.23 -13.80
CA ASN A 102 16.99 -33.55 -14.95
C ASN A 102 18.41 -33.05 -14.65
N LYS A 103 19.38 -33.63 -15.34
CA LYS A 103 20.79 -33.26 -15.16
C LYS A 103 21.06 -31.79 -15.44
N GLN A 104 20.50 -31.24 -16.53
CA GLN A 104 20.71 -29.80 -16.88
C GLN A 104 20.12 -28.87 -15.81
N ALA A 105 18.93 -29.19 -15.29
CA ALA A 105 18.32 -28.40 -14.22
C ALA A 105 19.18 -28.42 -12.94
N ARG A 106 19.72 -29.59 -12.55
CA ARG A 106 20.65 -29.70 -11.41
C ARG A 106 21.94 -28.94 -11.63
N ASP A 107 22.51 -29.04 -12.83
CA ASP A 107 23.72 -28.32 -13.20
C ASP A 107 23.47 -26.80 -13.19
N TYR A 108 22.32 -26.35 -13.70
CA TYR A 108 21.89 -24.96 -13.64
C TYR A 108 21.79 -24.46 -12.18
N ALA A 109 21.11 -25.19 -11.32
CA ALA A 109 20.96 -24.81 -9.89
C ALA A 109 22.31 -24.79 -9.15
N ARG A 110 23.20 -25.76 -9.46
CA ARG A 110 24.55 -25.77 -8.93
C ARG A 110 25.35 -24.56 -9.39
N ASP A 111 25.26 -24.22 -10.66
CA ASP A 111 25.98 -23.08 -11.22
C ASP A 111 25.51 -21.76 -10.62
N ASP A 112 24.21 -21.62 -10.32
CA ASP A 112 23.67 -20.44 -9.63
C ASP A 112 24.30 -20.27 -8.23
N VAL A 113 24.50 -21.37 -7.49
CA VAL A 113 25.21 -21.35 -6.20
C VAL A 113 26.69 -20.98 -6.37
N VAL A 114 27.36 -21.56 -7.39
CA VAL A 114 28.77 -21.26 -7.69
C VAL A 114 28.96 -19.80 -8.07
N TYR A 115 28.10 -19.26 -8.93
CA TYR A 115 28.17 -17.85 -9.34
C TYR A 115 27.88 -16.91 -8.17
N THR A 116 26.88 -17.20 -7.33
CA THR A 116 26.58 -16.41 -6.13
C THR A 116 27.80 -16.36 -5.21
N ARG A 117 28.43 -17.51 -4.94
CA ARG A 117 29.62 -17.58 -4.08
C ARG A 117 30.83 -16.85 -4.68
N ALA A 118 30.97 -16.92 -6.00
CA ALA A 118 32.07 -16.23 -6.69
C ALA A 118 31.86 -14.72 -6.71
N LEU A 119 30.62 -14.23 -6.88
CA LEU A 119 30.26 -12.82 -6.76
C LEU A 119 30.48 -12.31 -5.34
N ASP A 120 30.05 -13.05 -4.33
CA ASP A 120 30.27 -12.73 -2.92
C ASP A 120 31.76 -12.54 -2.61
N LYS A 121 32.61 -13.47 -3.11
CA LYS A 121 34.06 -13.35 -3.04
C LYS A 121 34.60 -12.16 -3.82
N HIS A 122 34.09 -11.93 -5.05
CA HIS A 122 34.50 -10.80 -5.90
C HIS A 122 34.24 -9.45 -5.23
N PHE A 123 33.12 -9.31 -4.55
CA PHE A 123 32.78 -8.11 -3.78
C PHE A 123 33.42 -8.05 -2.37
N GLY A 124 34.34 -8.96 -2.06
CA GLY A 124 35.09 -8.94 -0.82
C GLY A 124 34.37 -9.48 0.40
N TYR A 125 33.43 -10.42 0.19
CA TYR A 125 32.59 -10.99 1.26
C TYR A 125 31.91 -9.89 2.08
N PRO A 126 31.03 -9.07 1.47
CA PRO A 126 30.38 -8.01 2.20
C PRO A 126 29.72 -8.62 3.44
N GLU A 127 30.12 -8.14 4.62
CA GLU A 127 29.52 -8.62 5.85
C GLU A 127 28.00 -8.42 5.77
N PRO A 128 27.19 -9.41 6.13
CA PRO A 128 25.74 -9.26 6.21
C PRO A 128 25.40 -8.40 7.42
N GLY A 129 25.91 -7.15 7.42
CA GLY A 129 25.71 -6.16 8.47
C GLY A 129 24.40 -5.42 8.35
N ASP A 130 23.75 -5.48 7.18
CA ASP A 130 22.49 -4.81 6.97
C ASP A 130 21.30 -5.71 7.36
N ASP A 131 20.27 -5.07 7.92
CA ASP A 131 19.07 -5.75 8.37
C ASP A 131 18.35 -6.45 7.24
N ASP A 132 18.36 -5.88 6.03
CA ASP A 132 17.62 -6.39 4.88
C ASP A 132 18.17 -7.74 4.38
N SER A 133 19.48 -7.91 4.35
CA SER A 133 20.11 -9.18 3.95
C SER A 133 19.79 -10.32 4.94
N ILE A 134 19.87 -10.03 6.24
CA ILE A 134 19.52 -11.03 7.26
C ILE A 134 18.01 -11.34 7.22
N LEU A 135 17.17 -10.34 7.08
CA LEU A 135 15.72 -10.54 6.96
C LEU A 135 15.34 -11.30 5.69
N ALA A 136 16.11 -11.13 4.60
CA ALA A 136 15.91 -11.92 3.37
C ALA A 136 16.20 -13.42 3.58
N CYS A 137 17.11 -13.76 4.50
CA CYS A 137 17.34 -15.14 4.91
C CYS A 137 16.29 -15.64 5.90
N MET A 138 15.86 -14.79 6.82
CA MET A 138 14.87 -15.14 7.85
C MET A 138 13.47 -15.40 7.26
N VAL A 139 12.99 -14.53 6.37
CA VAL A 139 11.63 -14.57 5.84
C VAL A 139 11.26 -15.94 5.24
N PRO A 140 12.08 -16.59 4.38
CA PRO A 140 11.79 -17.91 3.86
C PRO A 140 11.66 -18.99 4.96
N VAL A 141 12.49 -18.92 6.00
CA VAL A 141 12.48 -19.90 7.11
C VAL A 141 11.20 -19.77 7.93
N VAL A 142 10.85 -18.54 8.32
CA VAL A 142 9.60 -18.25 9.05
C VAL A 142 8.38 -18.63 8.21
N ARG A 143 8.40 -18.30 6.91
CA ARG A 143 7.36 -18.66 5.95
C ARG A 143 7.23 -20.19 5.83
N TRP A 144 8.32 -20.93 5.72
CA TRP A 144 8.32 -22.40 5.62
C TRP A 144 7.65 -23.04 6.84
N ARG A 145 8.01 -22.60 8.03
CA ARG A 145 7.35 -23.04 9.25
C ARG A 145 5.86 -22.70 9.22
N GLY A 146 5.52 -21.49 8.79
CA GLY A 146 4.17 -20.93 8.74
C GLY A 146 3.60 -20.67 10.13
N PHE A 147 2.36 -20.28 10.25
CA PHE A 147 1.66 -19.90 11.47
C PHE A 147 0.36 -20.69 11.61
N LYS A 148 -0.06 -20.96 12.84
CA LYS A 148 -1.32 -21.67 13.13
C LYS A 148 -2.53 -20.83 12.75
N ILE A 149 -3.54 -21.46 12.18
CA ILE A 149 -4.86 -20.88 11.89
C ILE A 149 -5.97 -21.70 12.55
N ASP A 150 -7.10 -21.08 12.80
CA ASP A 150 -8.33 -21.75 13.20
C ASP A 150 -9.07 -22.25 11.94
N VAL A 151 -8.82 -23.50 11.57
CA VAL A 151 -9.39 -24.11 10.36
C VAL A 151 -10.93 -24.14 10.39
N PRO A 152 -11.61 -24.54 11.50
CA PRO A 152 -13.06 -24.45 11.60
C PRO A 152 -13.59 -23.02 11.40
N GLY A 153 -13.01 -22.04 12.07
CA GLY A 153 -13.41 -20.64 11.93
C GLY A 153 -13.19 -20.09 10.51
N ILE A 154 -12.06 -20.41 9.87
CA ILE A 154 -11.82 -20.03 8.46
C ILE A 154 -12.86 -20.66 7.52
N ARG A 155 -13.30 -21.90 7.75
CA ARG A 155 -14.39 -22.51 6.96
C ARG A 155 -15.71 -21.75 7.12
N GLN A 156 -16.03 -21.29 8.32
CA GLN A 156 -17.23 -20.47 8.55
C GLN A 156 -17.14 -19.13 7.81
N LEU A 157 -15.98 -18.45 7.86
CA LEU A 157 -15.75 -17.20 7.11
C LEU A 157 -15.84 -17.42 5.60
N LEU A 158 -15.30 -18.54 5.10
CA LEU A 158 -15.42 -18.93 3.69
C LEU A 158 -16.89 -19.10 3.27
N ALA A 159 -17.67 -19.86 4.04
CA ALA A 159 -19.09 -20.07 3.77
C ALA A 159 -19.88 -18.74 3.79
N LYS A 160 -19.58 -17.85 4.75
CA LYS A 160 -20.17 -16.50 4.80
C LYS A 160 -19.87 -15.69 3.54
N ALA A 161 -18.59 -15.65 3.11
CA ALA A 161 -18.20 -14.95 1.90
C ALA A 161 -18.82 -15.56 0.63
N GLN A 162 -18.91 -16.89 0.54
CA GLN A 162 -19.60 -17.59 -0.56
C GLN A 162 -21.08 -17.21 -0.62
N ASN A 163 -21.77 -17.12 0.52
CA ASN A 163 -23.17 -16.69 0.58
C ASN A 163 -23.36 -15.24 0.07
N VAL A 164 -22.42 -14.34 0.39
CA VAL A 164 -22.47 -12.96 -0.15
C VAL A 164 -22.36 -12.97 -1.68
N VAL A 165 -21.42 -13.74 -2.23
CA VAL A 165 -21.24 -13.85 -3.69
C VAL A 165 -22.45 -14.54 -4.35
N ALA A 166 -23.01 -15.58 -3.74
CA ALA A 166 -24.18 -16.29 -4.29
C ALA A 166 -25.46 -15.44 -4.35
N ARG A 167 -25.58 -14.44 -3.47
CA ARG A 167 -26.71 -13.49 -3.46
C ARG A 167 -26.51 -12.29 -4.37
N SER A 168 -25.34 -12.16 -5.01
CA SER A 168 -25.08 -11.05 -5.92
C SER A 168 -26.00 -11.07 -7.11
N PRO A 169 -26.64 -9.93 -7.47
CA PRO A 169 -27.52 -9.85 -8.63
C PRO A 169 -26.76 -9.95 -9.96
N VAL A 170 -25.43 -9.70 -9.94
CA VAL A 170 -24.59 -9.67 -11.14
C VAL A 170 -23.22 -10.31 -10.89
N ASN A 171 -22.58 -10.75 -11.96
CA ASN A 171 -21.17 -11.19 -11.89
C ASN A 171 -20.24 -9.97 -11.82
N VAL A 172 -19.71 -9.69 -10.64
CA VAL A 172 -18.85 -8.52 -10.37
C VAL A 172 -17.51 -8.52 -11.15
N ASN A 173 -17.14 -9.65 -11.75
CA ASN A 173 -15.94 -9.79 -12.60
C ASN A 173 -16.24 -9.44 -14.07
N LYS A 174 -17.51 -9.21 -14.43
CA LYS A 174 -17.92 -8.78 -15.78
C LYS A 174 -18.30 -7.30 -15.77
N PRO A 175 -17.43 -6.41 -16.25
CA PRO A 175 -17.69 -4.97 -16.25
C PRO A 175 -19.01 -4.56 -16.93
N VAL A 176 -19.42 -5.29 -17.97
CA VAL A 176 -20.67 -5.01 -18.70
C VAL A 176 -21.89 -5.23 -17.80
N GLU A 177 -21.95 -6.36 -17.07
CA GLU A 177 -23.06 -6.66 -16.16
C GLU A 177 -23.10 -5.63 -15.01
N VAL A 178 -21.94 -5.25 -14.48
CA VAL A 178 -21.85 -4.23 -13.41
C VAL A 178 -22.34 -2.87 -13.88
N ARG A 179 -21.96 -2.45 -15.10
CA ARG A 179 -22.44 -1.18 -15.68
C ARG A 179 -23.94 -1.19 -15.93
N ALA A 180 -24.47 -2.28 -16.49
CA ALA A 180 -25.92 -2.42 -16.71
C ALA A 180 -26.69 -2.29 -15.39
N TYR A 181 -26.25 -3.01 -14.36
CA TYR A 181 -26.88 -3.00 -13.04
C TYR A 181 -26.88 -1.62 -12.38
N LEU A 182 -25.74 -0.90 -12.44
CA LEU A 182 -25.66 0.48 -11.93
C LEU A 182 -26.49 1.44 -12.78
N GLY A 183 -26.43 1.30 -14.11
CA GLY A 183 -27.09 2.18 -15.06
C GLY A 183 -28.63 2.14 -15.03
N GLU A 184 -29.24 1.07 -14.47
CA GLU A 184 -30.70 1.01 -14.28
C GLU A 184 -31.24 2.11 -13.34
N CYS A 185 -30.41 2.66 -12.47
CA CYS A 185 -30.77 3.71 -11.52
C CYS A 185 -29.96 5.00 -11.70
N MET A 186 -29.38 5.20 -12.89
CA MET A 186 -28.59 6.36 -13.29
C MET A 186 -29.22 7.04 -14.49
N ASP A 187 -29.16 8.36 -14.54
CA ASP A 187 -29.48 9.13 -15.75
C ASP A 187 -28.36 9.03 -16.82
N GLU A 188 -28.58 9.61 -18.00
CA GLU A 188 -27.61 9.51 -19.11
C GLU A 188 -26.29 10.24 -18.83
N MET A 189 -26.30 11.31 -18.04
CA MET A 189 -25.07 12.04 -17.65
C MET A 189 -24.29 11.25 -16.59
N GLU A 190 -24.97 10.63 -15.65
CA GLU A 190 -24.40 9.79 -14.62
C GLU A 190 -23.78 8.52 -15.19
N LYS A 191 -24.41 7.89 -16.21
CA LYS A 191 -23.87 6.70 -16.91
C LYS A 191 -22.50 6.95 -17.52
N VAL A 192 -22.21 8.15 -18.05
CA VAL A 192 -20.91 8.52 -18.59
C VAL A 192 -19.80 8.32 -17.55
N THR A 193 -20.08 8.51 -16.27
CA THR A 193 -19.08 8.36 -15.21
C THR A 193 -18.56 6.95 -15.03
N ILE A 194 -19.33 5.92 -15.44
CA ILE A 194 -18.99 4.49 -15.28
C ILE A 194 -18.69 3.79 -16.62
N GLU A 195 -18.84 4.48 -17.76
CA GLU A 195 -18.64 3.89 -19.10
C GLU A 195 -17.24 3.29 -19.28
N GLU A 196 -16.21 4.01 -18.84
CA GLU A 196 -14.83 3.58 -19.05
C GLU A 196 -14.39 2.49 -18.08
N THR A 197 -14.91 2.47 -16.83
CA THR A 197 -14.35 1.58 -15.81
C THR A 197 -15.31 1.32 -14.63
N THR A 198 -15.32 0.08 -14.16
CA THR A 198 -15.95 -0.37 -12.90
C THR A 198 -14.89 -0.72 -11.84
N LYS A 199 -13.71 -0.08 -11.90
CA LYS A 199 -12.65 -0.27 -10.89
C LYS A 199 -13.11 0.21 -9.52
N LYS A 200 -12.48 -0.33 -8.47
CA LYS A 200 -12.83 -0.07 -7.06
C LYS A 200 -12.96 1.43 -6.75
N ALA A 201 -11.99 2.25 -7.13
CA ALA A 201 -12.01 3.69 -6.85
C ALA A 201 -13.24 4.41 -7.44
N LYS A 202 -13.71 3.99 -8.63
CA LYS A 202 -14.91 4.55 -9.25
C LYS A 202 -16.19 4.13 -8.53
N LEU A 203 -16.28 2.85 -8.15
CA LEU A 203 -17.39 2.34 -7.36
C LEU A 203 -17.46 2.98 -5.97
N GLU A 204 -16.30 3.23 -5.35
CA GLU A 204 -16.21 3.97 -4.07
C GLU A 204 -16.70 5.42 -4.22
N ALA A 205 -16.41 6.07 -5.35
CA ALA A 205 -16.95 7.40 -5.64
C ALA A 205 -18.49 7.36 -5.80
N VAL A 206 -19.01 6.42 -6.61
CA VAL A 206 -20.47 6.25 -6.79
C VAL A 206 -21.17 5.89 -5.48
N SER A 207 -20.54 5.09 -4.61
CA SER A 207 -21.09 4.69 -3.31
C SER A 207 -21.35 5.86 -2.34
N LYS A 208 -20.81 7.03 -2.65
CA LYS A 208 -20.97 8.27 -1.87
C LYS A 208 -21.96 9.26 -2.50
N TRP A 209 -22.56 8.92 -3.62
CA TRP A 209 -23.50 9.82 -4.28
C TRP A 209 -24.74 10.04 -3.43
N HIS A 210 -25.17 11.29 -3.38
CA HIS A 210 -26.43 11.72 -2.78
C HIS A 210 -27.39 12.16 -3.87
N LEU A 211 -28.68 12.04 -3.61
CA LEU A 211 -29.70 12.71 -4.40
C LEU A 211 -29.47 14.22 -4.22
N THR A 212 -29.36 14.94 -5.33
CA THR A 212 -29.29 16.38 -5.31
C THR A 212 -30.68 16.94 -5.15
N GLU A 213 -30.92 17.74 -4.12
CA GLU A 213 -32.06 18.65 -4.10
C GLU A 213 -31.64 19.89 -4.89
N ASP A 214 -32.34 20.19 -5.96
CA ASP A 214 -32.11 21.39 -6.74
C ASP A 214 -32.66 22.59 -5.95
N GLU A 215 -31.75 23.46 -5.48
CA GLU A 215 -32.09 24.74 -4.87
C GLU A 215 -31.97 25.87 -5.91
N GLU A 216 -32.90 26.81 -5.87
CA GLU A 216 -32.82 28.00 -6.71
C GLU A 216 -31.54 28.80 -6.39
N CYS A 217 -30.81 29.21 -7.43
CA CYS A 217 -29.57 29.94 -7.25
C CYS A 217 -29.79 31.28 -6.57
N SER A 218 -29.44 31.41 -5.31
CA SER A 218 -29.60 32.63 -4.52
C SER A 218 -28.86 33.88 -5.09
N LYS A 219 -28.03 33.70 -6.12
CA LYS A 219 -27.32 34.79 -6.77
C LYS A 219 -28.07 35.37 -7.98
N CYS A 220 -28.74 34.54 -8.74
CA CYS A 220 -29.41 34.97 -9.96
C CYS A 220 -30.92 34.69 -9.99
N LEU A 221 -31.44 33.95 -9.00
CA LEU A 221 -32.87 33.60 -8.89
C LEU A 221 -33.46 33.07 -10.23
N GLY A 222 -32.61 32.37 -11.00
CA GLY A 222 -33.00 31.86 -12.34
C GLY A 222 -32.93 32.86 -13.49
N GLU A 223 -32.61 34.11 -13.24
CA GLU A 223 -32.76 35.18 -14.24
C GLU A 223 -31.47 35.48 -15.06
N ASP A 224 -30.28 35.03 -14.62
CA ASP A 224 -29.00 35.31 -15.30
C ASP A 224 -28.45 34.06 -16.00
N PRO A 225 -28.57 33.94 -17.34
CA PRO A 225 -28.03 32.82 -18.11
C PRO A 225 -26.49 32.74 -18.11
N ASN A 226 -25.80 33.78 -17.63
CA ASN A 226 -24.36 33.80 -17.48
C ASN A 226 -23.89 33.73 -16.02
N CYS A 227 -24.78 33.41 -15.09
CA CYS A 227 -24.47 33.29 -13.67
C CYS A 227 -23.33 32.30 -13.44
N ARG A 228 -22.21 32.78 -12.91
CA ARG A 228 -21.03 31.94 -12.65
C ARG A 228 -21.22 30.96 -11.49
N ARG A 229 -22.26 31.16 -10.65
CA ARG A 229 -22.52 30.29 -9.50
C ARG A 229 -23.31 29.04 -9.90
N CYS A 230 -24.29 29.14 -10.74
CA CYS A 230 -25.10 28.00 -11.23
C CYS A 230 -24.79 27.62 -12.70
N GLY A 231 -23.83 28.28 -13.34
CA GLY A 231 -23.52 28.05 -14.76
C GLY A 231 -24.64 28.45 -15.73
N GLY A 232 -25.55 29.34 -15.30
CA GLY A 232 -26.70 29.79 -16.10
C GLY A 232 -27.92 28.88 -16.00
N THR A 233 -27.89 27.83 -15.20
CA THR A 233 -29.03 26.90 -15.04
C THR A 233 -30.15 27.43 -14.14
N GLY A 234 -29.87 28.47 -13.35
CA GLY A 234 -30.78 29.00 -12.34
C GLY A 234 -30.88 28.16 -11.06
N MET A 235 -30.38 26.93 -11.09
CA MET A 235 -30.45 25.97 -10.00
C MET A 235 -29.05 25.61 -9.49
N LEU A 236 -28.93 25.40 -8.19
CA LEU A 236 -27.75 24.86 -7.53
C LEU A 236 -28.08 23.47 -7.03
N SER A 237 -27.29 22.49 -7.45
CA SER A 237 -27.35 21.18 -6.79
C SER A 237 -26.76 21.34 -5.41
N SER A 238 -27.57 21.35 -4.36
CA SER A 238 -27.08 21.20 -3.01
C SER A 238 -26.70 19.73 -2.80
N ALA A 239 -25.43 19.44 -2.58
CA ALA A 239 -25.05 18.17 -2.00
C ALA A 239 -25.76 18.09 -0.63
N GLY A 240 -26.74 17.22 -0.49
CA GLY A 240 -27.43 16.98 0.77
C GLY A 240 -26.45 16.72 1.89
N ASP A 241 -26.87 16.89 3.13
CA ASP A 241 -26.01 16.86 4.32
C ASP A 241 -25.03 15.68 4.30
N ILE A 242 -23.74 15.98 4.09
CA ILE A 242 -22.64 15.02 3.90
C ILE A 242 -22.29 14.28 5.21
N THR A 243 -23.15 14.34 6.21
CA THR A 243 -22.95 13.70 7.51
C THR A 243 -23.08 12.19 7.45
N ASP A 244 -23.68 11.63 6.41
CA ASP A 244 -23.82 10.19 6.23
C ASP A 244 -22.67 9.62 5.37
N ARG A 245 -21.97 8.60 5.89
CA ARG A 245 -20.91 7.89 5.14
C ARG A 245 -21.42 7.19 3.87
N CYS A 246 -22.71 7.00 3.79
CA CYS A 246 -23.38 6.30 2.71
C CYS A 246 -24.21 7.28 1.91
N GLY A 247 -23.91 7.44 0.62
CA GLY A 247 -24.77 8.17 -0.28
C GLY A 247 -26.20 7.60 -0.29
N ASN A 248 -27.20 8.47 -0.41
CA ASN A 248 -28.63 8.10 -0.47
C ASN A 248 -29.12 7.89 -1.93
N HIS A 249 -28.27 8.14 -2.93
CA HIS A 249 -28.60 7.85 -4.33
C HIS A 249 -28.78 6.34 -4.54
N PRO A 250 -29.79 5.88 -5.33
CA PRO A 250 -29.99 4.45 -5.58
C PRO A 250 -28.75 3.73 -6.13
N ALA A 251 -28.00 4.37 -7.03
CA ALA A 251 -26.73 3.84 -7.54
C ALA A 251 -25.66 3.67 -6.44
N ALA A 252 -25.71 4.48 -5.38
CA ALA A 252 -24.78 4.35 -4.26
C ALA A 252 -25.00 3.05 -3.48
N ALA A 253 -26.25 2.66 -3.25
CA ALA A 253 -26.59 1.39 -2.62
C ALA A 253 -26.07 0.20 -3.45
N ARG A 254 -26.34 0.21 -4.76
CA ARG A 254 -25.87 -0.82 -5.70
C ARG A 254 -24.33 -0.87 -5.80
N ALA A 255 -23.67 0.28 -5.80
CA ALA A 255 -22.20 0.34 -5.80
C ALA A 255 -21.59 -0.28 -4.54
N ARG A 256 -22.20 -0.05 -3.37
CA ARG A 256 -21.79 -0.70 -2.10
C ARG A 256 -21.95 -2.21 -2.17
N GLU A 257 -23.10 -2.69 -2.64
CA GLU A 257 -23.34 -4.12 -2.83
C GLU A 257 -22.27 -4.77 -3.71
N ILE A 258 -21.94 -4.15 -4.85
CA ILE A 258 -20.86 -4.62 -5.74
C ILE A 258 -19.50 -4.61 -5.04
N LEU A 259 -19.20 -3.57 -4.25
CA LEU A 259 -17.95 -3.49 -3.48
C LEU A 259 -17.84 -4.60 -2.43
N ASP A 260 -18.95 -4.91 -1.74
CA ASP A 260 -19.03 -5.99 -0.77
C ASP A 260 -18.82 -7.35 -1.43
N VAL A 261 -19.45 -7.59 -2.57
CA VAL A 261 -19.26 -8.81 -3.35
C VAL A 261 -17.82 -8.92 -3.87
N LYS A 262 -17.22 -7.84 -4.40
CA LYS A 262 -15.81 -7.82 -4.80
C LYS A 262 -14.86 -8.10 -3.64
N THR A 263 -15.21 -7.66 -2.44
CA THR A 263 -14.46 -7.94 -1.22
C THR A 263 -14.60 -9.41 -0.85
N ALA A 264 -15.82 -9.96 -0.87
CA ALA A 264 -16.10 -11.37 -0.59
C ALA A 264 -15.36 -12.30 -1.57
N VAL A 265 -15.27 -11.96 -2.85
CA VAL A 265 -14.50 -12.73 -3.85
C VAL A 265 -13.01 -12.84 -3.44
N LYS A 266 -12.40 -11.74 -2.98
CA LYS A 266 -11.00 -11.77 -2.50
C LYS A 266 -10.86 -12.57 -1.20
N GLU A 267 -11.84 -12.50 -0.32
CA GLU A 267 -11.87 -13.29 0.91
C GLU A 267 -11.97 -14.78 0.63
N ILE A 268 -12.80 -15.18 -0.33
CA ILE A 268 -12.91 -16.58 -0.77
C ILE A 268 -11.55 -17.09 -1.27
N GLU A 269 -10.86 -16.29 -2.10
CA GLU A 269 -9.52 -16.65 -2.58
C GLU A 269 -8.53 -16.85 -1.43
N LEU A 270 -8.48 -15.89 -0.49
CA LEU A 270 -7.60 -15.98 0.68
C LEU A 270 -7.92 -17.18 1.56
N TYR A 271 -9.20 -17.33 1.96
CA TYR A 271 -9.60 -18.41 2.86
C TYR A 271 -9.42 -19.79 2.22
N SER A 272 -9.66 -19.93 0.92
CA SER A 272 -9.40 -21.16 0.18
C SER A 272 -7.91 -21.51 0.18
N LYS A 273 -7.01 -20.54 -0.01
CA LYS A 273 -5.55 -20.74 0.08
C LYS A 273 -5.11 -21.15 1.49
N LEU A 274 -5.66 -20.51 2.52
CA LEU A 274 -5.37 -20.85 3.93
C LEU A 274 -5.80 -22.26 4.26
N LEU A 275 -6.99 -22.67 3.85
CA LEU A 275 -7.52 -24.03 4.09
C LEU A 275 -6.74 -25.08 3.31
N LEU A 276 -6.31 -24.77 2.07
CA LEU A 276 -5.47 -25.66 1.27
C LEU A 276 -4.11 -25.90 1.94
N ALA A 277 -3.48 -24.84 2.44
CA ALA A 277 -2.19 -24.92 3.11
C ALA A 277 -2.27 -25.49 4.54
N GLY A 278 -3.43 -25.38 5.19
CA GLY A 278 -3.63 -25.75 6.60
C GLY A 278 -2.90 -24.85 7.61
N LYS A 279 -2.13 -23.89 7.11
CA LYS A 279 -1.30 -22.94 7.85
C LYS A 279 -1.28 -21.59 7.14
N PHE A 280 -0.92 -20.55 7.85
CA PHE A 280 -0.65 -19.25 7.27
C PHE A 280 0.84 -19.11 6.94
N HIS A 281 1.22 -19.31 5.70
CA HIS A 281 2.57 -19.10 5.18
C HIS A 281 2.74 -17.66 4.68
N ALA A 282 2.81 -16.72 5.61
CA ALA A 282 2.95 -15.30 5.30
C ALA A 282 4.18 -15.04 4.43
N SER A 283 3.96 -14.36 3.31
CA SER A 283 5.00 -14.06 2.34
C SER A 283 5.32 -12.57 2.31
N PHE A 284 6.60 -12.24 2.32
CA PHE A 284 7.08 -10.85 2.33
C PHE A 284 8.23 -10.65 1.34
N ASN A 285 8.22 -9.49 0.70
CA ASN A 285 9.39 -8.93 0.04
C ASN A 285 10.04 -7.95 1.02
N VAL A 286 11.28 -8.17 1.38
CA VAL A 286 11.98 -7.38 2.41
C VAL A 286 12.14 -5.93 2.00
N VAL A 287 12.53 -5.68 0.74
CA VAL A 287 12.55 -4.35 0.13
C VAL A 287 11.44 -4.30 -0.92
N GLY A 288 10.20 -4.22 -0.46
CA GLY A 288 9.02 -4.31 -1.33
C GLY A 288 8.41 -2.97 -1.72
N THR A 289 8.93 -1.86 -1.17
CA THR A 289 8.45 -0.50 -1.45
C THR A 289 9.61 0.49 -1.58
N LEU A 290 9.36 1.62 -2.24
CA LEU A 290 10.35 2.70 -2.37
C LEU A 290 10.68 3.41 -1.04
N SER A 291 9.94 3.12 0.03
CA SER A 291 10.19 3.61 1.38
C SER A 291 10.88 2.59 2.28
N SER A 292 11.50 1.54 1.73
CA SER A 292 12.10 0.43 2.49
C SER A 292 11.15 -0.39 3.37
N ARG A 293 9.82 -0.16 3.31
CA ARG A 293 8.85 -1.03 4.01
C ARG A 293 8.78 -2.40 3.33
N MET A 294 8.59 -3.45 4.13
CA MET A 294 8.24 -4.75 3.59
C MET A 294 6.89 -4.69 2.88
N SER A 295 6.73 -5.47 1.82
CA SER A 295 5.43 -5.70 1.18
C SER A 295 5.04 -7.17 1.23
N GLY A 296 3.74 -7.44 1.27
CA GLY A 296 3.25 -8.82 1.15
C GLY A 296 3.41 -9.37 -0.26
N GLY A 297 3.69 -10.67 -0.36
CA GLY A 297 3.87 -11.38 -1.63
C GLY A 297 2.94 -12.59 -1.78
N ASP A 298 2.96 -13.22 -2.95
CA ASP A 298 2.40 -14.55 -3.29
C ASP A 298 0.94 -14.81 -2.85
N GLY A 299 0.13 -13.77 -2.70
CA GLY A 299 -1.29 -13.89 -2.34
C GLY A 299 -1.59 -14.32 -0.90
N LEU A 300 -0.57 -14.46 -0.03
CA LEU A 300 -0.71 -14.70 1.42
C LEU A 300 -0.12 -13.51 2.20
N ASN A 301 -0.66 -12.34 1.91
CA ASN A 301 -0.19 -11.09 2.47
C ASN A 301 -0.76 -10.84 3.88
N ALA A 302 0.09 -10.91 4.90
CA ALA A 302 -0.30 -10.61 6.28
C ALA A 302 -0.82 -9.16 6.45
N GLN A 303 -0.26 -8.22 5.70
CA GLN A 303 -0.66 -6.81 5.73
C GLN A 303 -2.05 -6.58 5.12
N GLY A 304 -2.54 -7.52 4.31
CA GLY A 304 -3.87 -7.50 3.69
C GLY A 304 -4.98 -8.18 4.51
N ILE A 305 -4.66 -8.81 5.64
CA ILE A 305 -5.65 -9.42 6.52
C ILE A 305 -6.54 -8.34 7.14
N LYS A 306 -7.87 -8.50 7.02
CA LYS A 306 -8.83 -7.54 7.60
C LYS A 306 -8.56 -7.32 9.10
N LYS A 307 -8.61 -6.06 9.53
CA LYS A 307 -8.38 -5.65 10.93
C LYS A 307 -9.57 -5.92 11.87
N THR A 308 -10.65 -6.55 11.37
CA THR A 308 -11.81 -6.90 12.20
C THR A 308 -11.47 -7.99 13.21
N LYS A 309 -12.05 -7.91 14.42
CA LYS A 309 -11.86 -8.91 15.47
C LYS A 309 -12.29 -10.31 14.99
N GLU A 310 -13.39 -10.41 14.22
CA GLU A 310 -13.91 -11.64 13.65
C GLU A 310 -12.85 -12.38 12.83
N VAL A 311 -12.18 -11.66 11.90
CA VAL A 311 -11.16 -12.25 11.03
C VAL A 311 -9.87 -12.54 11.81
N ARG A 312 -9.37 -11.59 12.61
CA ARG A 312 -8.10 -11.76 13.32
C ARG A 312 -8.13 -12.86 14.39
N ARG A 313 -9.29 -13.17 14.97
CA ARG A 313 -9.46 -14.33 15.87
C ARG A 313 -9.13 -15.66 15.20
N MET A 314 -9.26 -15.78 13.89
CA MET A 314 -8.95 -16.98 13.12
C MET A 314 -7.44 -17.24 13.00
N PHE A 315 -6.59 -16.37 13.55
CA PHE A 315 -5.14 -16.45 13.53
C PHE A 315 -4.57 -16.53 14.94
N PRO A 316 -4.62 -17.72 15.61
CA PRO A 316 -3.91 -17.94 16.87
C PRO A 316 -2.40 -17.85 16.72
N LEU A 317 -1.86 -18.07 15.53
CA LEU A 317 -0.48 -17.97 15.08
C LEU A 317 0.49 -18.93 15.79
N ALA A 318 0.41 -19.09 17.10
CA ALA A 318 1.29 -19.92 17.91
C ALA A 318 0.94 -21.40 17.84
N TRP A 319 1.93 -22.28 18.03
CA TRP A 319 1.81 -23.72 17.98
C TRP A 319 2.03 -24.34 19.35
N GLY A 320 1.30 -25.40 19.68
CA GLY A 320 1.52 -26.22 20.87
C GLY A 320 1.66 -25.35 22.12
N SER A 321 2.83 -25.39 22.77
CA SER A 321 3.16 -24.63 23.97
C SER A 321 3.81 -23.26 23.70
N TYR A 322 3.94 -22.84 22.44
CA TYR A 322 4.49 -21.52 22.11
C TYR A 322 3.50 -20.42 22.43
N GLU A 323 4.04 -19.28 22.85
CA GLU A 323 3.29 -18.06 23.11
C GLU A 323 3.21 -17.18 21.85
N LEU A 324 2.12 -16.45 21.70
CA LEU A 324 2.02 -15.36 20.73
C LEU A 324 2.36 -14.06 21.43
N CYS A 325 3.53 -13.51 21.15
CA CYS A 325 3.93 -12.17 21.55
C CYS A 325 3.68 -11.19 20.41
N GLY A 326 3.56 -9.90 20.70
CA GLY A 326 3.47 -8.90 19.65
C GLY A 326 3.08 -7.52 20.14
N GLY A 327 3.21 -6.55 19.26
CA GLY A 327 2.88 -5.18 19.60
C GLY A 327 2.97 -4.20 18.43
N ASP A 328 2.53 -2.96 18.70
CA ASP A 328 2.61 -1.81 17.79
C ASP A 328 3.48 -0.73 18.39
N PHE A 329 4.19 0.01 17.55
CA PHE A 329 4.73 1.30 17.94
C PHE A 329 3.59 2.31 18.23
N ASP A 330 3.70 3.01 19.34
CA ASP A 330 2.67 3.97 19.79
C ASP A 330 2.69 5.24 18.92
N SER A 331 1.60 5.54 18.20
CA SER A 331 1.46 6.71 17.33
C SER A 331 2.64 6.93 16.37
N PHE A 332 3.20 5.86 15.83
CA PHE A 332 4.52 5.79 15.23
C PHE A 332 4.79 6.87 14.18
N GLU A 333 3.89 7.03 13.21
CA GLU A 333 4.09 8.02 12.13
C GLU A 333 4.12 9.46 12.65
N VAL A 334 3.42 9.75 13.76
CA VAL A 334 3.41 11.09 14.36
C VAL A 334 4.69 11.33 15.19
N THR A 335 5.18 10.31 15.90
CA THR A 335 6.46 10.42 16.64
C THR A 335 7.65 10.53 15.68
N LEU A 336 7.59 9.87 14.51
CA LEU A 336 8.57 10.06 13.45
C LEU A 336 8.48 11.46 12.83
N ALA A 337 7.26 12.00 12.65
CA ALA A 337 7.09 13.38 12.18
C ALA A 337 7.65 14.40 13.17
N ASP A 338 7.49 14.18 14.49
CA ASP A 338 8.14 14.98 15.53
C ASP A 338 9.66 14.96 15.41
N ALA A 339 10.25 13.78 15.21
CA ALA A 339 11.68 13.62 15.05
C ALA A 339 12.23 14.31 13.78
N VAL A 340 11.52 14.20 12.66
CA VAL A 340 11.91 14.77 11.36
C VAL A 340 11.73 16.29 11.32
N TYR A 341 10.58 16.77 11.79
CA TYR A 341 10.23 18.19 11.66
C TYR A 341 10.69 19.04 12.83
N ASN A 342 10.97 18.43 13.99
CA ASN A 342 11.44 19.07 15.21
C ASN A 342 10.60 20.31 15.59
N ASP A 343 9.27 20.17 15.55
CA ASP A 343 8.33 21.22 15.89
C ASP A 343 8.00 21.20 17.39
N GLN A 344 8.34 22.28 18.08
CA GLN A 344 8.17 22.37 19.54
C GLN A 344 6.70 22.26 19.98
N THR A 345 5.78 22.83 19.20
CA THR A 345 4.34 22.78 19.52
C THR A 345 3.81 21.36 19.33
N LEU A 346 4.22 20.67 18.26
CA LEU A 346 3.88 19.26 18.03
C LEU A 346 4.40 18.39 19.17
N ARG A 347 5.63 18.62 19.61
CA ARG A 347 6.24 17.88 20.73
C ARG A 347 5.47 18.08 22.03
N VAL A 348 5.11 19.32 22.38
CA VAL A 348 4.30 19.63 23.58
C VAL A 348 2.93 18.95 23.50
N ASP A 349 2.28 19.00 22.35
CA ASP A 349 0.98 18.33 22.16
C ASP A 349 1.10 16.81 22.32
N LEU A 350 2.17 16.19 21.82
CA LEU A 350 2.41 14.75 22.00
C LEU A 350 2.70 14.39 23.46
N LEU A 351 3.48 15.21 24.17
CA LEU A 351 3.79 15.03 25.59
C LEU A 351 2.58 15.26 26.50
N SER A 352 1.55 15.99 26.05
CA SER A 352 0.32 16.21 26.83
C SER A 352 -0.53 14.96 27.05
N GLY A 353 -0.14 13.81 26.49
CA GLY A 353 -0.90 12.56 26.51
C GLY A 353 -2.16 12.57 25.65
N LYS A 354 -2.51 13.70 25.03
CA LYS A 354 -3.65 13.81 24.12
C LYS A 354 -3.35 13.24 22.75
N LYS A 355 -4.32 12.59 22.14
CA LYS A 355 -4.18 12.07 20.79
C LYS A 355 -4.26 13.22 19.77
N ILE A 356 -3.17 13.46 19.05
CA ILE A 356 -3.08 14.49 18.00
C ILE A 356 -4.24 14.41 17.01
N HIS A 357 -4.66 13.21 16.64
CA HIS A 357 -5.80 13.02 15.74
C HIS A 357 -7.10 13.61 16.28
N ALA A 358 -7.32 13.52 17.60
CA ALA A 358 -8.50 14.10 18.23
C ALA A 358 -8.37 15.62 18.34
N LEU A 359 -7.21 16.15 18.71
CA LEU A 359 -6.95 17.59 18.73
C LEU A 359 -7.20 18.23 17.36
N PHE A 360 -6.78 17.53 16.30
CA PHE A 360 -7.02 18.01 14.94
C PHE A 360 -8.49 17.88 14.52
N ALA A 361 -9.16 16.79 14.91
CA ALA A 361 -10.58 16.64 14.63
C ALA A 361 -11.43 17.76 15.22
N MET A 362 -11.04 18.31 16.37
CA MET A 362 -11.71 19.49 16.94
C MET A 362 -11.62 20.72 16.02
N ALA A 363 -10.53 20.87 15.25
CA ALA A 363 -10.41 21.94 14.25
C ALA A 363 -11.27 21.67 12.99
N LEU A 364 -11.48 20.40 12.63
CA LEU A 364 -12.38 20.00 11.53
C LEU A 364 -13.86 20.11 11.91
N PHE A 365 -14.18 19.96 13.19
CA PHE A 365 -15.54 19.95 13.72
C PHE A 365 -15.67 21.00 14.85
N PRO A 366 -15.79 22.30 14.50
CA PRO A 366 -15.89 23.37 15.49
C PRO A 366 -17.03 23.14 16.49
N GLY A 367 -16.77 23.45 17.76
CA GLY A 367 -17.74 23.27 18.85
C GLY A 367 -17.79 21.86 19.46
N LYS A 368 -17.00 20.91 18.96
CA LYS A 368 -16.86 19.56 19.55
C LYS A 368 -15.73 19.52 20.57
N THR A 369 -15.99 18.84 21.69
CA THR A 369 -14.97 18.61 22.72
C THR A 369 -14.04 17.45 22.38
N TYR A 370 -12.90 17.39 23.06
CA TYR A 370 -11.96 16.28 22.90
C TYR A 370 -12.60 14.92 23.23
N GLU A 371 -13.41 14.88 24.30
CA GLU A 371 -14.11 13.70 24.79
C GLU A 371 -15.16 13.21 23.77
N GLU A 372 -15.93 14.13 23.16
CA GLU A 372 -16.90 13.81 22.12
C GLU A 372 -16.20 13.20 20.88
N VAL A 373 -15.05 13.76 20.50
CA VAL A 373 -14.26 13.25 19.37
C VAL A 373 -13.74 11.84 19.67
N ILE A 374 -13.18 11.60 20.84
CA ILE A 374 -12.70 10.27 21.25
C ILE A 374 -13.86 9.26 21.31
N ALA A 375 -15.01 9.66 21.87
CA ALA A 375 -16.18 8.80 21.95
C ALA A 375 -16.78 8.44 20.58
N SER A 376 -16.49 9.22 19.54
CA SER A 376 -16.97 8.96 18.17
C SER A 376 -16.22 7.84 17.45
N ASP A 377 -15.10 7.33 18.00
CA ASP A 377 -14.29 6.28 17.37
C ASP A 377 -15.12 5.01 17.16
N GLY A 378 -15.23 4.59 15.89
CA GLY A 378 -15.99 3.41 15.49
C GLY A 378 -17.51 3.60 15.39
N THR A 379 -18.04 4.80 15.61
CA THR A 379 -19.45 5.13 15.37
C THR A 379 -19.75 5.40 13.90
N SER A 380 -21.01 5.59 13.53
CA SER A 380 -21.41 5.97 12.17
C SER A 380 -20.79 7.30 11.73
N PHE A 381 -20.68 8.27 12.65
CA PHE A 381 -20.01 9.56 12.42
C PHE A 381 -18.70 9.64 13.21
N ASP A 382 -17.68 8.97 12.69
CA ASP A 382 -16.37 8.80 13.33
C ASP A 382 -15.45 10.02 13.06
N MET A 383 -15.59 11.03 13.91
CA MET A 383 -14.77 12.25 13.87
C MET A 383 -13.29 11.94 14.12
N TYR A 384 -12.98 10.98 14.99
CA TYR A 384 -11.62 10.58 15.31
C TYR A 384 -10.90 9.99 14.07
N SER A 385 -11.53 9.07 13.35
CA SER A 385 -10.96 8.52 12.11
C SER A 385 -10.83 9.56 11.00
N LYS A 386 -11.75 10.53 10.91
CA LYS A 386 -11.63 11.66 9.99
C LYS A 386 -10.43 12.54 10.35
N GLY A 387 -10.27 12.89 11.64
CA GLY A 387 -9.10 13.62 12.15
C GLY A 387 -7.78 12.88 11.87
N LYS A 388 -7.76 11.57 12.07
CA LYS A 388 -6.60 10.73 11.74
C LYS A 388 -6.24 10.82 10.25
N THR A 389 -7.22 10.68 9.37
CA THR A 389 -7.02 10.77 7.91
C THR A 389 -6.50 12.15 7.50
N ALA A 390 -7.03 13.21 8.11
CA ALA A 390 -6.61 14.58 7.84
C ALA A 390 -5.16 14.86 8.29
N VAL A 391 -4.80 14.47 9.52
CA VAL A 391 -3.42 14.63 10.04
C VAL A 391 -2.40 13.96 9.12
N PHE A 392 -2.63 12.71 8.74
CA PHE A 392 -1.71 12.02 7.85
C PHE A 392 -1.64 12.68 6.47
N ARG A 393 -2.79 13.12 5.95
CA ARG A 393 -2.80 13.82 4.67
C ARG A 393 -1.96 15.09 4.70
N MET A 394 -2.03 15.85 5.78
CA MET A 394 -1.24 17.07 5.94
C MET A 394 0.24 16.80 6.17
N ILE A 395 0.56 15.84 7.03
CA ILE A 395 1.94 15.41 7.28
C ILE A 395 2.61 14.99 5.96
N TYR A 396 1.88 14.27 5.10
CA TYR A 396 2.37 13.81 3.81
C TYR A 396 2.20 14.80 2.64
N GLY A 397 1.87 16.05 2.93
CA GLY A 397 1.83 17.13 1.93
C GLY A 397 0.61 17.11 1.02
N GLY A 398 -0.50 16.52 1.45
CA GLY A 398 -1.79 16.67 0.77
C GLY A 398 -2.37 18.06 0.97
N GLY A 399 -3.06 18.60 -0.04
CA GLY A 399 -3.78 19.88 0.03
C GLY A 399 -5.15 19.74 0.69
N TRP A 400 -5.76 20.90 1.01
CA TRP A 400 -7.09 20.98 1.62
C TRP A 400 -8.20 20.52 0.66
N GLU A 401 -8.07 20.75 -0.67
CA GLU A 401 -9.06 20.32 -1.65
C GLU A 401 -9.28 18.80 -1.58
N GLY A 402 -8.18 18.07 -1.68
CA GLY A 402 -8.29 16.64 -1.59
C GLY A 402 -8.59 16.13 -0.17
N MET A 403 -8.45 16.95 0.88
CA MET A 403 -8.92 16.63 2.22
C MET A 403 -10.44 16.75 2.30
N ALA A 404 -11.03 17.79 1.72
CA ALA A 404 -12.47 17.97 1.61
C ALA A 404 -13.12 16.75 0.94
N ASP A 405 -12.62 16.34 -0.24
CA ASP A 405 -13.09 15.17 -0.98
C ASP A 405 -12.97 13.87 -0.18
N ALA A 406 -11.79 13.64 0.44
CA ALA A 406 -11.53 12.39 1.14
C ALA A 406 -12.37 12.21 2.41
N LEU A 407 -12.68 13.30 3.10
CA LEU A 407 -13.41 13.30 4.36
C LEU A 407 -14.92 13.53 4.16
N GLY A 408 -15.35 13.98 2.97
CA GLY A 408 -16.72 14.40 2.71
C GLY A 408 -17.13 15.54 3.63
N ILE A 409 -16.32 16.61 3.70
CA ILE A 409 -16.59 17.81 4.49
C ILE A 409 -16.56 19.04 3.58
N PRO A 410 -17.22 20.15 3.96
CA PRO A 410 -17.18 21.39 3.20
C PRO A 410 -15.74 21.88 2.95
N GLU A 411 -15.47 22.40 1.76
CA GLU A 411 -14.15 22.93 1.38
C GLU A 411 -13.66 24.00 2.35
N GLU A 412 -14.54 24.87 2.81
CA GLU A 412 -14.23 25.94 3.76
C GLU A 412 -13.75 25.39 5.10
N ALA A 413 -14.40 24.34 5.62
CA ALA A 413 -13.98 23.65 6.86
C ALA A 413 -12.61 22.96 6.67
N ALA A 414 -12.41 22.29 5.53
CA ALA A 414 -11.13 21.65 5.20
C ALA A 414 -10.01 22.69 5.08
N ARG A 415 -10.27 23.82 4.42
CA ARG A 415 -9.32 24.91 4.26
C ARG A 415 -8.96 25.56 5.58
N GLY A 416 -9.96 25.92 6.39
CA GLY A 416 -9.75 26.51 7.72
C GLY A 416 -8.92 25.58 8.64
N ALA A 417 -9.22 24.27 8.64
CA ALA A 417 -8.45 23.31 9.43
C ALA A 417 -7.01 23.17 8.92
N PHE A 418 -6.81 23.22 7.60
CA PHE A 418 -5.48 23.16 6.98
C PHE A 418 -4.64 24.40 7.35
N GLU A 419 -5.20 25.60 7.26
CA GLU A 419 -4.55 26.85 7.63
C GLU A 419 -4.21 26.89 9.13
N ASN A 420 -5.14 26.49 9.99
CA ASN A 420 -4.93 26.38 11.42
C ASN A 420 -3.80 25.41 11.80
N PHE A 421 -3.69 24.28 11.09
CA PHE A 421 -2.60 23.34 11.31
C PHE A 421 -1.23 23.96 10.96
N GLY A 422 -1.11 24.63 9.80
CA GLY A 422 0.12 25.29 9.40
C GLY A 422 0.52 26.42 10.36
N GLN A 423 -0.45 27.19 10.85
CA GLN A 423 -0.21 28.24 11.86
C GLN A 423 0.22 27.67 13.21
N ARG A 424 -0.35 26.53 13.64
CA ARG A 424 -0.01 25.87 14.89
C ARG A 424 1.35 25.19 14.84
N TYR A 425 1.64 24.43 13.77
CA TYR A 425 2.86 23.64 13.62
C TYR A 425 3.77 24.23 12.55
N LYS A 426 4.30 25.42 12.84
CA LYS A 426 5.16 26.19 11.90
C LYS A 426 6.44 25.44 11.50
N GLY A 427 6.99 24.61 12.40
CA GLY A 427 8.15 23.77 12.12
C GLY A 427 7.85 22.73 11.05
N VAL A 428 6.69 22.06 11.14
CA VAL A 428 6.21 21.09 10.15
C VAL A 428 6.06 21.76 8.79
N GLU A 429 5.39 22.92 8.73
CA GLU A 429 5.16 23.63 7.47
C GLU A 429 6.47 24.10 6.84
N LYS A 430 7.38 24.66 7.63
CA LYS A 430 8.71 25.11 7.16
C LYS A 430 9.54 23.95 6.59
N ALA A 431 9.63 22.84 7.31
CA ALA A 431 10.41 21.68 6.87
C ALA A 431 9.82 21.06 5.59
N ARG A 432 8.50 20.84 5.58
CA ARG A 432 7.77 20.35 4.41
C ARG A 432 7.92 21.28 3.19
N GLY A 433 7.83 22.60 3.42
CA GLY A 433 8.04 23.61 2.39
C GLY A 433 9.43 23.51 1.76
N LYS A 434 10.47 23.31 2.58
CA LYS A 434 11.85 23.10 2.11
C LYS A 434 11.97 21.83 1.24
N THR A 435 11.37 20.73 1.66
CA THR A 435 11.35 19.49 0.87
C THR A 435 10.61 19.71 -0.45
N PHE A 436 9.45 20.38 -0.43
CA PHE A 436 8.70 20.69 -1.64
C PHE A 436 9.49 21.56 -2.59
N ASP A 437 10.14 22.60 -2.12
CA ASP A 437 10.99 23.48 -2.92
C ASP A 437 12.11 22.72 -3.63
N SER A 438 12.72 21.74 -2.95
CA SER A 438 13.79 20.91 -3.51
C SER A 438 13.32 20.03 -4.68
N PHE A 439 12.05 19.62 -4.70
CA PHE A 439 11.46 18.79 -5.75
C PHE A 439 10.54 19.57 -6.71
N CYS A 440 10.44 20.90 -6.57
CA CYS A 440 9.64 21.75 -7.43
C CYS A 440 10.42 22.11 -8.71
N SER A 441 10.23 21.31 -9.76
CA SER A 441 10.94 21.47 -11.04
C SER A 441 10.37 22.58 -11.96
N MET A 442 9.10 22.95 -11.77
CA MET A 442 8.42 23.95 -12.60
C MET A 442 7.69 24.96 -11.73
N ARG A 443 7.84 26.23 -12.05
CA ARG A 443 7.17 27.34 -11.36
C ARG A 443 6.51 28.29 -12.34
N GLN A 444 5.46 28.95 -11.88
CA GLN A 444 4.78 30.06 -12.57
C GLN A 444 4.86 31.32 -11.69
N PRO A 445 5.99 32.08 -11.75
CA PRO A 445 6.27 33.14 -10.79
C PRO A 445 5.24 34.30 -10.82
N ALA A 446 4.64 34.57 -11.97
CA ALA A 446 3.63 35.61 -12.14
C ALA A 446 2.18 35.08 -11.98
N GLY A 447 2.00 33.94 -11.32
CA GLY A 447 0.70 33.32 -11.06
C GLY A 447 0.27 32.30 -12.11
N VAL A 448 -0.88 31.66 -11.86
CA VAL A 448 -1.45 30.64 -12.72
C VAL A 448 -1.74 31.17 -14.12
N GLY A 449 -1.20 30.50 -15.14
CA GLY A 449 -1.31 30.90 -16.56
C GLY A 449 -0.13 31.73 -17.07
N SER A 450 0.82 32.08 -16.20
CA SER A 450 2.07 32.71 -16.61
C SER A 450 3.05 31.72 -17.24
N ALA A 451 4.17 32.23 -17.78
CA ALA A 451 5.22 31.39 -18.33
C ALA A 451 5.75 30.39 -17.28
N VAL A 452 5.89 29.14 -17.70
CA VAL A 452 6.44 28.08 -16.84
C VAL A 452 7.96 28.09 -16.94
N ILE A 453 8.64 28.22 -15.82
CA ILE A 453 10.10 28.24 -15.70
C ILE A 453 10.55 26.87 -15.11
N TRP A 454 11.59 26.28 -15.70
CA TRP A 454 12.23 25.07 -15.21
C TRP A 454 13.28 25.39 -14.16
N HIS A 455 13.28 24.60 -13.10
CA HIS A 455 14.34 24.52 -12.09
C HIS A 455 14.77 23.07 -11.96
N GLU A 456 16.03 22.82 -11.76
CA GLU A 456 16.53 21.45 -11.59
C GLU A 456 16.08 20.90 -10.23
N PRO A 457 15.28 19.82 -10.18
CA PRO A 457 14.83 19.25 -8.93
C PRO A 457 15.90 18.35 -8.32
N ALA A 458 15.80 18.05 -7.02
CA ALA A 458 16.64 17.07 -6.36
C ALA A 458 16.46 15.68 -7.02
N GLU A 459 17.57 14.96 -7.18
CA GLU A 459 17.57 13.60 -7.76
C GLU A 459 17.10 12.54 -6.78
N PHE A 460 17.34 12.74 -5.49
CA PHE A 460 16.94 11.81 -4.43
C PHE A 460 16.60 12.54 -3.13
N ILE A 461 15.91 11.84 -2.26
CA ILE A 461 15.75 12.20 -0.85
C ILE A 461 16.32 11.11 0.03
N GLU A 462 17.01 11.49 1.10
CA GLU A 462 17.59 10.58 2.07
C GLU A 462 16.89 10.71 3.42
N SER A 463 16.48 9.59 4.00
CA SER A 463 15.96 9.55 5.37
C SER A 463 17.09 9.75 6.41
N PHE A 464 16.74 10.08 7.66
CA PHE A 464 17.75 10.22 8.72
C PHE A 464 18.45 8.87 9.06
N LEU A 465 17.89 7.74 8.66
CA LEU A 465 18.52 6.41 8.70
C LEU A 465 19.23 6.03 7.38
N LYS A 466 19.53 7.02 6.53
CA LYS A 466 20.38 6.89 5.34
C LYS A 466 19.80 6.09 4.19
N PHE A 467 18.51 5.80 4.18
CA PHE A 467 17.88 5.17 3.03
C PHE A 467 17.47 6.24 1.99
N ARG A 468 17.87 6.03 0.73
CA ARG A 468 17.62 6.95 -0.39
C ARG A 468 16.48 6.49 -1.27
N ARG A 469 15.63 7.43 -1.67
CA ARG A 469 14.67 7.27 -2.75
C ARG A 469 15.05 8.19 -3.90
N TYR A 470 15.27 7.62 -5.06
CA TYR A 470 15.63 8.33 -6.28
C TYR A 470 14.39 8.69 -7.10
N PHE A 471 14.45 9.83 -7.78
CA PHE A 471 13.41 10.37 -8.66
C PHE A 471 13.91 10.58 -10.10
N THR A 472 14.99 9.95 -10.48
CA THR A 472 15.65 10.12 -11.79
C THR A 472 14.70 9.89 -12.96
N LEU A 473 13.88 8.82 -12.89
CA LEU A 473 12.90 8.52 -13.95
C LEU A 473 11.81 9.57 -14.03
N GLU A 474 11.21 9.91 -12.91
CA GLU A 474 10.13 10.89 -12.80
C GLU A 474 10.61 12.29 -13.24
N ASN A 475 11.82 12.69 -12.83
CA ASN A 475 12.44 13.96 -13.23
C ASN A 475 12.69 13.99 -14.74
N THR A 476 13.19 12.92 -15.33
CA THR A 476 13.41 12.79 -16.78
C THR A 476 12.10 12.90 -17.55
N ILE A 477 11.04 12.22 -17.10
CA ILE A 477 9.71 12.32 -17.72
C ILE A 477 9.17 13.74 -17.63
N THR A 478 9.24 14.35 -16.44
CA THR A 478 8.78 15.73 -16.21
C THR A 478 9.51 16.73 -17.12
N LYS A 479 10.83 16.58 -17.24
CA LYS A 479 11.66 17.42 -18.13
C LYS A 479 11.26 17.24 -19.59
N THR A 480 11.06 16.00 -20.01
CA THR A 480 10.63 15.70 -21.39
C THR A 480 9.28 16.33 -21.72
N LEU A 481 8.30 16.21 -20.81
CA LEU A 481 6.98 16.83 -20.99
C LEU A 481 7.06 18.35 -21.02
N PHE A 482 7.89 18.97 -20.17
CA PHE A 482 8.15 20.40 -20.17
C PHE A 482 8.74 20.87 -21.52
N ASP A 483 9.75 20.17 -22.02
CA ASP A 483 10.41 20.52 -23.28
C ASP A 483 9.47 20.34 -24.48
N LEU A 484 8.66 19.28 -24.52
CA LEU A 484 7.64 19.06 -25.54
C LEU A 484 6.56 20.16 -25.51
N ALA A 485 6.10 20.56 -24.32
CA ALA A 485 5.11 21.62 -24.17
C ALA A 485 5.56 22.96 -24.76
N ARG A 486 6.87 23.24 -24.76
CA ARG A 486 7.48 24.45 -25.35
C ARG A 486 7.67 24.35 -26.86
N LYS A 487 7.82 23.15 -27.41
CA LYS A 487 8.15 22.87 -28.82
C LYS A 487 6.94 22.49 -29.68
N VAL A 488 5.73 22.92 -29.27
CA VAL A 488 4.52 22.67 -30.06
C VAL A 488 4.66 23.34 -31.44
N PRO A 489 4.32 22.62 -32.55
CA PRO A 489 4.43 23.16 -33.91
C PRO A 489 3.75 24.50 -34.11
N ALA A 490 4.38 25.38 -34.90
CA ALA A 490 3.88 26.73 -35.11
C ALA A 490 2.50 26.74 -35.80
N GLU A 491 2.26 25.78 -36.69
CA GLU A 491 0.99 25.63 -37.41
C GLU A 491 -0.18 25.39 -36.43
N TRP A 492 0.05 24.60 -35.40
CA TRP A 492 -0.97 24.30 -34.37
C TRP A 492 -1.32 25.50 -33.50
N ARG A 493 -0.44 26.52 -33.46
CA ARG A 493 -0.70 27.79 -32.75
C ARG A 493 -1.67 28.71 -33.49
N LYS A 494 -1.92 28.43 -34.76
CA LYS A 494 -2.85 29.19 -35.61
C LYS A 494 -4.22 28.53 -35.74
N THR A 495 -4.37 27.27 -35.29
CA THR A 495 -5.62 26.54 -35.40
C THR A 495 -6.46 26.70 -34.13
N ASP A 496 -7.57 27.38 -34.25
CA ASP A 496 -8.51 27.59 -33.13
C ASP A 496 -9.39 26.39 -32.89
N ILE A 497 -9.58 26.03 -31.61
CA ILE A 497 -10.52 25.05 -31.15
C ILE A 497 -11.40 25.61 -30.04
N LYS A 498 -12.67 25.17 -30.01
CA LYS A 498 -13.57 25.49 -28.90
C LYS A 498 -13.21 24.64 -27.69
N VAL A 499 -13.10 25.23 -26.51
CA VAL A 499 -12.85 24.52 -25.26
C VAL A 499 -14.20 24.20 -24.62
N MET A 500 -14.64 22.93 -24.71
CA MET A 500 -15.97 22.49 -24.27
C MET A 500 -16.23 22.72 -22.77
N ARG A 501 -15.21 22.60 -21.91
CA ARG A 501 -15.34 22.79 -20.44
C ARG A 501 -15.54 24.23 -19.99
N ARG A 502 -15.39 25.21 -20.90
CA ARG A 502 -15.59 26.65 -20.63
C ARG A 502 -16.24 27.27 -21.85
N PRO A 503 -17.58 27.30 -21.90
CA PRO A 503 -18.32 27.89 -23.01
C PRO A 503 -17.80 29.30 -23.34
N GLY A 504 -17.65 29.62 -24.62
CA GLY A 504 -17.15 30.91 -25.09
C GLY A 504 -15.63 31.08 -25.06
N ARG A 505 -14.83 30.15 -24.53
CA ARG A 505 -13.39 30.19 -24.58
C ARG A 505 -12.86 29.51 -25.85
N ILE A 506 -12.14 30.26 -26.65
CA ILE A 506 -11.39 29.75 -27.80
C ILE A 506 -9.93 29.59 -27.38
N GLN A 507 -9.33 28.48 -27.74
CA GLN A 507 -7.92 28.17 -27.52
C GLN A 507 -7.34 27.60 -28.81
N THR A 508 -6.08 27.90 -29.12
CA THR A 508 -5.41 27.29 -30.27
C THR A 508 -5.12 25.80 -29.97
N ALA A 509 -5.08 24.97 -31.01
CA ALA A 509 -4.72 23.56 -30.88
C ALA A 509 -3.36 23.40 -30.19
N GLY A 510 -2.36 24.19 -30.54
CA GLY A 510 -1.07 24.23 -29.89
C GLY A 510 -1.14 24.64 -28.43
N GLY A 511 -1.99 25.59 -28.07
CA GLY A 511 -2.24 25.99 -26.68
C GLY A 511 -2.89 24.89 -25.88
N ALA A 512 -3.82 24.13 -26.45
CA ALA A 512 -4.46 22.99 -25.81
C ALA A 512 -3.48 21.84 -25.53
N VAL A 513 -2.65 21.49 -26.51
CA VAL A 513 -1.61 20.45 -26.37
C VAL A 513 -0.57 20.87 -25.33
N SER A 514 -0.05 22.11 -25.42
CA SER A 514 0.90 22.64 -24.44
C SER A 514 0.32 22.62 -23.03
N SER A 515 -0.93 23.03 -22.85
CA SER A 515 -1.61 22.99 -21.53
C SER A 515 -1.78 21.58 -21.00
N ALA A 516 -2.09 20.60 -21.86
CA ALA A 516 -2.22 19.20 -21.47
C ALA A 516 -0.87 18.61 -21.01
N LEU A 517 0.22 18.88 -21.76
CA LEU A 517 1.57 18.43 -21.42
C LEU A 517 2.08 19.06 -20.11
N TYR A 518 1.88 20.38 -19.92
CA TYR A 518 2.21 21.04 -18.66
C TYR A 518 1.36 20.49 -17.51
N GLY A 519 0.07 20.24 -17.72
CA GLY A 519 -0.81 19.64 -16.71
C GLY A 519 -0.32 18.28 -16.25
N ALA A 520 0.09 17.41 -17.20
CA ALA A 520 0.68 16.11 -16.90
C ALA A 520 2.00 16.25 -16.11
N ALA A 521 2.89 17.16 -16.55
CA ALA A 521 4.17 17.43 -15.90
C ALA A 521 3.99 17.97 -14.46
N PHE A 522 3.09 18.93 -14.25
CA PHE A 522 2.73 19.42 -12.91
C PHE A 522 2.13 18.33 -12.02
N GLY A 523 1.34 17.42 -12.60
CA GLY A 523 0.79 16.26 -11.88
C GLY A 523 1.89 15.35 -11.35
N ILE A 524 2.91 15.04 -12.16
CA ILE A 524 4.08 14.24 -11.76
C ILE A 524 4.89 14.99 -10.70
N GLN A 525 5.20 16.26 -10.91
CA GLN A 525 5.89 17.09 -9.92
C GLN A 525 5.20 17.09 -8.56
N ALA A 526 3.89 17.30 -8.53
CA ALA A 526 3.12 17.28 -7.29
C ALA A 526 3.14 15.90 -6.61
N ALA A 527 3.17 14.82 -7.40
CA ALA A 527 3.33 13.47 -6.88
C ALA A 527 4.73 13.25 -6.29
N ASN A 528 5.79 13.75 -6.94
CA ASN A 528 7.17 13.67 -6.45
C ASN A 528 7.35 14.42 -5.12
N MET A 529 6.83 15.64 -5.02
CA MET A 529 6.88 16.45 -3.81
C MET A 529 6.24 15.71 -2.62
N ARG A 530 5.03 15.16 -2.82
CA ARG A 530 4.36 14.35 -1.78
C ARG A 530 5.11 13.06 -1.46
N ALA A 531 5.66 12.41 -2.48
CA ALA A 531 6.42 11.18 -2.31
C ALA A 531 7.72 11.40 -1.54
N ALA A 532 8.37 12.56 -1.75
CA ALA A 532 9.56 12.96 -0.99
C ALA A 532 9.21 13.21 0.49
N ALA A 533 8.20 14.04 0.78
CA ALA A 533 7.75 14.29 2.16
C ALA A 533 7.33 13.01 2.88
N ASN A 534 6.62 12.11 2.19
CA ASN A 534 6.23 10.82 2.74
C ASN A 534 7.44 9.93 3.04
N HIS A 535 8.48 9.97 2.21
CA HIS A 535 9.69 9.17 2.38
C HIS A 535 10.44 9.52 3.69
N GLU A 536 10.51 10.79 4.07
CA GLU A 536 11.19 11.25 5.29
C GLU A 536 10.63 10.60 6.56
N ILE A 537 9.36 10.21 6.56
CA ILE A 537 8.68 9.61 7.72
C ILE A 537 8.53 8.10 7.55
N GLN A 538 8.03 7.64 6.40
CA GLN A 538 7.74 6.22 6.22
C GLN A 538 8.99 5.35 6.11
N SER A 539 10.08 5.89 5.56
CA SER A 539 11.31 5.12 5.41
C SER A 539 11.95 4.78 6.75
N PRO A 540 12.20 5.74 7.67
CA PRO A 540 12.69 5.40 9.00
C PRO A 540 11.77 4.44 9.75
N GLY A 541 10.45 4.61 9.64
CA GLY A 541 9.50 3.69 10.27
C GLY A 541 9.67 2.25 9.78
N GLY A 542 9.83 2.05 8.48
CA GLY A 542 10.11 0.74 7.90
C GLY A 542 11.44 0.15 8.39
N GLN A 543 12.49 0.97 8.44
CA GLN A 543 13.83 0.55 8.89
C GLN A 543 13.84 0.20 10.39
N ILE A 544 13.22 1.00 11.25
CA ILE A 544 13.14 0.74 12.71
C ILE A 544 12.37 -0.57 12.96
N THR A 545 11.25 -0.80 12.26
CA THR A 545 10.49 -2.04 12.41
C THR A 545 11.28 -3.26 11.94
N LYS A 546 12.05 -3.12 10.86
CA LYS A 546 12.96 -4.17 10.37
C LYS A 546 14.08 -4.45 11.37
N ALA A 547 14.70 -3.40 11.92
CA ALA A 547 15.75 -3.54 12.92
C ALA A 547 15.24 -4.27 14.17
N LEU A 548 14.02 -3.96 14.65
CA LEU A 548 13.40 -4.71 15.74
C LEU A 548 13.17 -6.17 15.36
N GLN A 549 12.61 -6.42 14.17
CA GLN A 549 12.38 -7.78 13.68
C GLN A 549 13.68 -8.60 13.58
N ARG A 550 14.75 -7.96 13.08
CA ARG A 550 16.08 -8.53 12.99
C ARG A 550 16.65 -8.88 14.38
N ARG A 551 16.61 -7.95 15.33
CA ARG A 551 17.14 -8.14 16.69
C ARG A 551 16.41 -9.24 17.45
N ILE A 552 15.08 -9.36 17.28
CA ILE A 552 14.33 -10.50 17.83
C ILE A 552 14.81 -11.81 17.19
N TRP A 553 15.01 -11.84 15.87
CA TRP A 553 15.51 -13.03 15.18
C TRP A 553 16.88 -13.48 15.67
N ASP A 554 17.79 -12.55 15.93
CA ASP A 554 19.16 -12.82 16.38
C ASP A 554 19.24 -13.38 17.80
N LEU A 555 18.16 -13.40 18.58
CA LEU A 555 18.11 -14.06 19.88
C LEU A 555 18.35 -15.58 19.79
N GLN A 556 18.03 -16.19 18.64
CA GLN A 556 18.27 -17.61 18.45
C GLN A 556 19.61 -17.85 17.74
N PRO A 557 20.27 -19.01 17.99
CA PRO A 557 21.53 -19.33 17.35
C PRO A 557 21.36 -19.50 15.84
N ALA A 558 22.42 -19.27 15.08
CA ALA A 558 22.48 -19.64 13.68
C ALA A 558 22.53 -21.17 13.52
N GLY A 559 22.00 -21.68 12.40
CA GLY A 559 22.06 -23.10 12.05
C GLY A 559 20.70 -23.81 12.06
N VAL A 560 20.72 -25.15 12.00
CA VAL A 560 19.53 -25.99 11.94
C VAL A 560 19.10 -26.36 13.36
N HIS A 561 18.00 -25.78 13.79
CA HIS A 561 17.40 -26.05 15.11
C HIS A 561 15.90 -25.72 15.05
N ASP A 562 15.15 -26.11 16.07
CA ASP A 562 13.76 -25.67 16.24
C ASP A 562 13.73 -24.15 16.47
N LEU A 563 12.89 -23.46 15.71
CA LEU A 563 12.77 -22.00 15.84
C LEU A 563 12.26 -21.64 17.23
N ARG A 564 13.03 -20.85 17.97
CA ARG A 564 12.66 -20.32 19.30
C ARG A 564 11.81 -19.08 19.19
N VAL A 565 12.04 -18.29 18.13
CA VAL A 565 11.28 -17.09 17.79
C VAL A 565 10.94 -17.09 16.29
N SER A 566 9.78 -16.55 15.93
CA SER A 566 9.34 -16.43 14.54
C SER A 566 8.64 -15.06 14.35
N PRO A 567 9.41 -13.98 14.22
CA PRO A 567 8.86 -12.64 14.09
C PRO A 567 8.29 -12.39 12.69
N MET A 568 7.09 -11.80 12.63
CA MET A 568 6.36 -11.45 11.41
C MET A 568 6.05 -9.95 11.43
N ASN A 569 6.37 -9.25 10.35
CA ASN A 569 6.13 -7.82 10.20
C ASN A 569 4.76 -7.53 9.60
N ILE A 570 4.00 -6.62 10.20
CA ILE A 570 2.71 -6.14 9.69
C ILE A 570 2.70 -4.60 9.76
N HIS A 571 3.38 -3.92 8.85
CA HIS A 571 3.62 -2.47 8.81
C HIS A 571 4.47 -1.98 10.00
N ASP A 572 3.84 -1.41 11.03
CA ASP A 572 4.41 -0.94 12.29
C ASP A 572 4.17 -1.89 13.47
N GLU A 573 3.59 -3.04 13.17
CA GLU A 573 3.27 -4.11 14.10
C GLU A 573 4.22 -5.30 13.91
N ILE A 574 4.74 -5.85 15.00
CA ILE A 574 5.45 -7.13 15.01
C ILE A 574 4.61 -8.15 15.78
N MET A 575 4.37 -9.30 15.15
CA MET A 575 3.84 -10.50 15.80
C MET A 575 4.93 -11.55 15.84
N CYS A 576 5.14 -12.18 16.98
CA CYS A 576 6.21 -13.14 17.17
C CYS A 576 5.72 -14.39 17.89
N VAL A 577 5.78 -15.53 17.22
CA VAL A 577 5.59 -16.82 17.88
C VAL A 577 6.88 -17.16 18.60
N THR A 578 6.79 -17.32 19.94
CA THR A 578 7.93 -17.36 20.84
C THR A 578 7.86 -18.59 21.74
N HIS A 579 8.98 -19.32 21.86
CA HIS A 579 9.08 -20.39 22.85
C HIS A 579 8.95 -19.79 24.27
N PRO A 580 8.22 -20.42 25.23
CA PRO A 580 7.93 -19.83 26.55
C PRO A 580 9.15 -19.30 27.29
N ASN A 581 10.26 -20.03 27.25
CA ASN A 581 11.51 -19.64 27.92
C ASN A 581 12.18 -18.40 27.32
N TRP A 582 11.68 -17.89 26.18
CA TRP A 582 12.26 -16.75 25.45
C TRP A 582 11.38 -15.50 25.47
N VAL A 583 10.21 -15.56 26.08
CA VAL A 583 9.26 -14.44 26.11
C VAL A 583 9.88 -13.21 26.76
N LYS A 584 10.56 -13.37 27.90
CA LYS A 584 11.21 -12.26 28.61
C LYS A 584 12.37 -11.66 27.82
N GLN A 585 13.19 -12.51 27.17
CA GLN A 585 14.28 -12.05 26.32
C GLN A 585 13.75 -11.27 25.11
N VAL A 586 12.65 -11.70 24.49
CA VAL A 586 11.99 -10.98 23.39
C VAL A 586 11.48 -9.62 23.88
N THR A 587 10.82 -9.55 25.04
CA THR A 587 10.36 -8.28 25.63
C THR A 587 11.51 -7.34 25.92
N GLU A 588 12.62 -7.85 26.47
CA GLU A 588 13.80 -7.04 26.74
C GLU A 588 14.42 -6.54 25.42
N GLN A 589 14.53 -7.39 24.40
CA GLN A 589 15.03 -6.97 23.08
C GLN A 589 14.16 -5.87 22.42
N VAL A 590 12.84 -5.90 22.66
CA VAL A 590 11.94 -4.81 22.26
C VAL A 590 12.29 -3.52 23.01
N ARG A 591 12.49 -3.60 24.33
CA ARG A 591 12.88 -2.45 25.15
C ARG A 591 14.22 -1.86 24.70
N GLU A 592 15.24 -2.69 24.57
CA GLU A 592 16.56 -2.27 24.09
C GLU A 592 16.51 -1.62 22.70
N THR A 593 15.66 -2.13 21.81
CA THR A 593 15.50 -1.55 20.47
C THR A 593 14.84 -0.18 20.52
N VAL A 594 13.80 -0.01 21.33
CA VAL A 594 13.16 1.30 21.53
C VAL A 594 14.16 2.30 22.10
N GLU A 595 14.92 1.91 23.13
CA GLU A 595 15.93 2.78 23.74
C GLU A 595 17.08 3.12 22.76
N PHE A 596 17.50 2.17 21.92
CA PHE A 596 18.50 2.40 20.88
C PHE A 596 18.10 3.50 19.89
N PHE A 597 16.82 3.57 19.51
CA PHE A 597 16.33 4.59 18.58
C PHE A 597 15.88 5.89 19.25
N ARG A 598 15.75 5.94 20.57
CA ARG A 598 15.31 7.12 21.31
C ARG A 598 16.14 8.39 21.06
N PRO A 599 17.49 8.36 20.93
CA PRO A 599 18.25 9.54 20.59
C PRO A 599 17.88 10.18 19.24
N LEU A 600 17.38 9.37 18.29
CA LEU A 600 16.95 9.82 16.97
C LEU A 600 15.45 10.12 16.91
N VAL A 601 14.64 9.40 17.69
CA VAL A 601 13.20 9.53 17.77
C VAL A 601 12.80 9.64 19.26
N PRO A 602 12.88 10.84 19.86
CA PRO A 602 12.79 11.02 21.32
C PRO A 602 11.52 10.43 21.95
N LEU A 603 10.38 10.52 21.26
CA LEU A 603 9.08 10.06 21.74
C LEU A 603 8.73 8.62 21.29
N ILE A 604 9.68 7.86 20.75
CA ILE A 604 9.41 6.47 20.35
C ILE A 604 8.95 5.64 21.54
N GLY A 605 7.88 4.89 21.32
CA GLY A 605 7.35 3.96 22.31
C GLY A 605 6.67 2.79 21.64
N MET A 606 6.52 1.70 22.39
CA MET A 606 5.86 0.49 21.92
C MET A 606 4.94 -0.09 22.98
N SER A 607 3.77 -0.53 22.55
CA SER A 607 2.85 -1.33 23.33
C SER A 607 3.06 -2.79 22.99
N TRP A 608 3.61 -3.57 23.94
CA TRP A 608 3.96 -4.97 23.73
C TRP A 608 3.12 -5.91 24.58
N PHE A 609 2.76 -7.06 24.05
CA PHE A 609 2.03 -8.13 24.74
C PHE A 609 2.89 -9.38 24.78
N GLU A 610 3.04 -10.00 25.96
CA GLU A 610 3.89 -11.19 26.15
C GLU A 610 3.16 -12.49 25.84
N SER A 611 1.82 -12.48 25.94
CA SER A 611 0.98 -13.63 25.62
C SER A 611 -0.38 -13.20 25.11
N MET A 612 -0.80 -13.78 24.01
CA MET A 612 -2.12 -13.54 23.39
C MET A 612 -2.65 -14.87 22.85
N ALA A 613 -3.92 -15.18 23.03
CA ALA A 613 -4.51 -16.39 22.47
C ALA A 613 -4.67 -16.33 20.94
N ASN A 614 -4.76 -15.13 20.37
CA ASN A 614 -4.87 -14.92 18.93
C ASN A 614 -4.56 -13.44 18.57
N TRP A 615 -4.44 -13.17 17.28
CA TRP A 615 -4.11 -11.83 16.77
C TRP A 615 -5.15 -10.74 17.11
N ALA A 616 -6.40 -11.11 17.45
CA ALA A 616 -7.43 -10.15 17.83
C ALA A 616 -7.32 -9.66 19.28
N GLU A 617 -6.65 -10.41 20.17
CA GLU A 617 -6.57 -10.12 21.61
C GLU A 617 -5.76 -8.89 21.95
N LYS A 618 -4.87 -8.46 21.07
CA LYS A 618 -4.16 -7.20 21.17
C LYS A 618 -5.09 -6.00 21.51
N LYS A 619 -6.38 -6.11 21.16
CA LYS A 619 -7.40 -5.08 21.42
C LYS A 619 -8.34 -5.44 22.58
N ALA A 620 -8.24 -6.63 23.17
CA ALA A 620 -9.27 -7.21 24.06
C ALA A 620 -8.87 -7.35 25.54
N GLY A 621 -7.73 -6.77 25.96
CA GLY A 621 -7.39 -6.73 27.39
C GLY A 621 -6.30 -7.68 27.86
N ALA A 622 -5.48 -8.25 26.96
CA ALA A 622 -4.25 -8.92 27.36
C ALA A 622 -3.31 -7.96 28.11
N GLU A 623 -2.56 -8.48 29.08
CA GLU A 623 -1.62 -7.68 29.86
C GLU A 623 -0.59 -7.00 28.95
N LYS A 624 -0.48 -5.70 29.05
CA LYS A 624 0.24 -4.82 28.14
C LYS A 624 1.46 -4.22 28.81
N VAL A 625 2.63 -4.52 28.30
CA VAL A 625 3.87 -3.84 28.66
C VAL A 625 3.99 -2.56 27.84
N LYS A 626 3.96 -1.40 28.51
CA LYS A 626 4.19 -0.10 27.85
C LYS A 626 5.67 0.25 27.94
N ILE A 627 6.30 0.43 26.80
CA ILE A 627 7.70 0.87 26.68
C ILE A 627 7.67 2.28 26.11
N ARG A 628 7.79 3.29 26.98
CA ARG A 628 7.66 4.71 26.64
C ARG A 628 8.88 5.50 27.15
N CYS A 629 9.06 6.71 26.61
CA CYS A 629 10.03 7.64 27.18
C CYS A 629 9.57 8.07 28.60
N PRO A 630 10.53 8.39 29.50
CA PRO A 630 10.22 8.76 30.88
C PRO A 630 9.18 9.88 30.98
N GLU A 631 9.27 10.89 30.11
CA GLU A 631 8.36 12.04 30.08
C GLU A 631 6.90 11.67 29.70
N MET A 632 6.69 10.51 29.06
CA MET A 632 5.37 9.99 28.71
C MET A 632 4.86 8.92 29.69
N MET A 633 5.65 8.51 30.67
CA MET A 633 5.23 7.49 31.65
C MET A 633 4.27 8.03 32.71
N GLU A 634 4.20 9.36 32.87
CA GLU A 634 3.31 10.03 33.83
C GLU A 634 1.86 10.18 33.31
N PHE A 635 1.61 9.80 32.06
CA PHE A 635 0.30 9.83 31.38
C PHE A 635 -0.11 8.42 30.93
#